data_3f4cb95ea1d0e4115ed64563299c3aea
#
_entry.id   3f4cb95ea1d0e4115ed64563299c3aea
#
_cell.length_a   1.000
_cell.length_b   1.000
_cell.length_c   1.000
_cell.angle_alpha   90.00
_cell.angle_beta   90.00
_cell.angle_gamma   90.00
#
_symmetry.space_group_name_H-M   'P 1'
#
loop_
_entity.id
_entity.type
_entity.pdbx_description
1 polymer ?
#
loop_
_entity_poly.entity_id
_entity_poly.type
_entity_poly.pdbx_seq_one_letter_code
_entity_poly.pdbx_strand_id
1 'polypeptide(L)'
;MTTRSIADDISAIGRISAVPAMLQVICETTGLRFAAVARVTGSSWTACAVLDQIGLGLKVGGELDLVSTLCHEIHASHEPIVIDNVSEDTKYCNHHTPKIYGFQSYISVPVFQKDGSFFGTICALDPLPAHLSEPKVPAMLTSFAKLLAMQLEAEEGFERTEAALLDARQTAELREQFIAVLGHDLRNPLFGITSGAEYLLRRPLDATVAKVVDRMLASGRRALRLVDDVLDFARGRLGHGIPLDVRDCHDLTATLGQVVSELRSAHPGRTIRSTIGPVDGIRCDGDRIAQLLSNLVANALTHGAADGAVEVVAQQQGGVFTLSVTNQGRPIPADVIPRLFQPYWRPASDTPQDGLGLGLYITGEIARSHGGRMEVASSPDGTTFTFTLPPGATVS
;
A
#
# COMPACT_ATOMS: atom_id res chain seq x y z
N MET A 1 -22.71 -10.03 -3.87
CA MET A 1 -23.09 -8.87 -3.03
C MET A 1 -23.54 -9.44 -1.70
N THR A 2 -22.78 -9.22 -0.65
CA THR A 2 -23.14 -9.64 0.71
C THR A 2 -24.25 -8.70 1.18
N THR A 3 -25.43 -9.25 1.46
CA THR A 3 -26.57 -8.50 1.99
C THR A 3 -26.16 -7.97 3.36
N ARG A 4 -26.10 -6.65 3.52
CA ARG A 4 -25.77 -5.98 4.78
C ARG A 4 -26.82 -6.36 5.82
N SER A 5 -26.43 -6.59 7.05
CA SER A 5 -27.36 -6.87 8.11
C SER A 5 -28.11 -5.59 8.53
N ILE A 6 -29.33 -5.73 9.06
CA ILE A 6 -30.09 -4.57 9.59
C ILE A 6 -29.30 -3.85 10.69
N ALA A 7 -28.52 -4.58 11.49
CA ALA A 7 -27.67 -4.00 12.52
C ALA A 7 -26.56 -3.10 11.93
N ASP A 8 -25.98 -3.50 10.79
CA ASP A 8 -24.97 -2.69 10.08
C ASP A 8 -25.62 -1.43 9.49
N ASP A 9 -26.86 -1.53 8.97
CA ASP A 9 -27.61 -0.39 8.44
C ASP A 9 -27.92 0.63 9.55
N ILE A 10 -28.34 0.16 10.73
CA ILE A 10 -28.55 1.01 11.91
C ILE A 10 -27.26 1.71 12.32
N SER A 11 -26.16 0.96 12.40
CA SER A 11 -24.84 1.52 12.72
C SER A 11 -24.38 2.57 11.72
N ALA A 12 -24.56 2.33 10.42
CA ALA A 12 -24.19 3.27 9.36
C ALA A 12 -24.98 4.57 9.44
N ILE A 13 -26.31 4.47 9.58
CA ILE A 13 -27.18 5.66 9.77
C ILE A 13 -26.77 6.41 11.05
N GLY A 14 -26.45 5.70 12.14
CA GLY A 14 -26.01 6.30 13.41
C GLY A 14 -24.69 7.07 13.33
N ARG A 15 -23.78 6.70 12.40
CA ARG A 15 -22.54 7.43 12.16
C ARG A 15 -22.70 8.68 11.31
N ILE A 16 -23.79 8.80 10.54
CA ILE A 16 -24.06 9.99 9.73
C ILE A 16 -24.52 11.14 10.64
N SER A 17 -23.61 12.02 10.98
CA SER A 17 -23.84 13.15 11.90
C SER A 17 -24.94 14.11 11.44
N ALA A 18 -25.28 14.13 10.15
CA ALA A 18 -26.32 14.96 9.57
C ALA A 18 -27.74 14.44 9.84
N VAL A 19 -27.93 13.15 10.15
CA VAL A 19 -29.27 12.53 10.28
C VAL A 19 -30.12 13.16 11.41
N PRO A 20 -29.61 13.36 12.63
CA PRO A 20 -30.37 14.03 13.67
C PRO A 20 -30.84 15.45 13.27
N ALA A 21 -29.97 16.22 12.62
CA ALA A 21 -30.30 17.55 12.14
C ALA A 21 -31.35 17.51 11.01
N MET A 22 -31.27 16.54 10.10
CA MET A 22 -32.30 16.34 9.07
C MET A 22 -33.66 16.07 9.67
N LEU A 23 -33.75 15.17 10.68
CA LEU A 23 -35.02 14.86 11.36
C LEU A 23 -35.56 16.09 12.10
N GLN A 24 -34.68 16.88 12.73
CA GLN A 24 -35.12 18.11 13.40
C GLN A 24 -35.65 19.13 12.40
N VAL A 25 -34.97 19.38 11.28
CA VAL A 25 -35.42 20.30 10.23
C VAL A 25 -36.76 19.85 9.63
N ILE A 26 -36.95 18.54 9.45
CA ILE A 26 -38.24 18.00 9.00
C ILE A 26 -39.34 18.40 9.99
N CYS A 27 -39.14 18.15 11.28
CA CYS A 27 -40.15 18.49 12.31
C CYS A 27 -40.37 20.02 12.39
N GLU A 28 -39.36 20.83 12.44
CA GLU A 28 -39.47 22.28 12.51
C GLU A 28 -40.15 22.92 11.28
N THR A 29 -39.88 22.39 10.08
CA THR A 29 -40.43 22.94 8.83
C THR A 29 -41.88 22.50 8.61
N THR A 30 -42.23 21.26 8.99
CA THR A 30 -43.58 20.69 8.75
C THR A 30 -44.53 20.88 9.91
N GLY A 31 -43.99 21.19 11.11
CA GLY A 31 -44.77 21.20 12.35
C GLY A 31 -45.08 19.81 12.92
N LEU A 32 -44.57 18.75 12.27
CA LEU A 32 -44.75 17.37 12.76
C LEU A 32 -43.79 17.13 13.93
N ARG A 33 -44.20 16.34 14.90
CA ARG A 33 -43.44 16.08 16.14
C ARG A 33 -42.83 14.69 16.21
N PHE A 34 -42.99 13.87 15.16
CA PHE A 34 -42.29 12.60 15.00
C PHE A 34 -41.69 12.53 13.62
N ALA A 35 -40.41 12.13 13.56
CA ALA A 35 -39.73 11.82 12.30
C ALA A 35 -38.74 10.65 12.50
N ALA A 36 -38.59 9.83 11.46
CA ALA A 36 -37.70 8.68 11.50
C ALA A 36 -37.06 8.39 10.13
N VAL A 37 -35.87 7.80 10.17
CA VAL A 37 -35.27 7.07 9.06
C VAL A 37 -35.46 5.59 9.34
N ALA A 38 -36.04 4.87 8.41
CA ALA A 38 -36.31 3.44 8.56
C ALA A 38 -35.65 2.61 7.46
N ARG A 39 -35.08 1.50 7.85
CA ARG A 39 -34.74 0.40 6.94
C ARG A 39 -36.01 -0.39 6.69
N VAL A 40 -36.37 -0.57 5.44
CA VAL A 40 -37.56 -1.35 5.07
C VAL A 40 -37.12 -2.54 4.22
N THR A 41 -37.50 -3.73 4.64
CA THR A 41 -37.27 -4.99 3.91
C THR A 41 -38.59 -5.55 3.41
N GLY A 42 -38.60 -6.70 2.76
CA GLY A 42 -39.86 -7.36 2.35
C GLY A 42 -40.77 -7.80 3.50
N SER A 43 -40.26 -7.82 4.75
CA SER A 43 -41.03 -8.34 5.91
C SER A 43 -41.04 -7.40 7.13
N SER A 44 -40.08 -6.47 7.23
CA SER A 44 -39.93 -5.63 8.44
C SER A 44 -39.69 -4.17 8.10
N TRP A 45 -40.13 -3.32 9.00
CA TRP A 45 -39.79 -1.91 9.11
C TRP A 45 -38.95 -1.72 10.38
N THR A 46 -37.72 -1.26 10.28
CA THR A 46 -36.81 -1.08 11.42
C THR A 46 -36.34 0.36 11.52
N ALA A 47 -36.50 0.98 12.68
CA ALA A 47 -36.03 2.35 12.93
C ALA A 47 -34.53 2.45 12.99
N CYS A 48 -33.90 3.18 12.07
CA CYS A 48 -32.47 3.47 12.08
C CYS A 48 -32.13 4.78 12.81
N ALA A 49 -33.03 5.78 12.73
CA ALA A 49 -32.94 7.02 13.49
C ALA A 49 -34.36 7.51 13.82
N VAL A 50 -34.54 8.12 14.98
CA VAL A 50 -35.85 8.57 15.46
C VAL A 50 -35.73 9.90 16.18
N LEU A 51 -36.66 10.82 15.89
CA LEU A 51 -36.95 11.99 16.68
C LEU A 51 -38.44 11.88 17.11
N ASP A 52 -38.69 11.58 18.38
CA ASP A 52 -40.04 11.35 18.94
C ASP A 52 -40.35 12.39 20.01
N GLN A 53 -41.22 13.36 19.69
CA GLN A 53 -41.72 14.40 20.60
C GLN A 53 -43.18 14.19 21.00
N ILE A 54 -43.83 13.14 20.46
CA ILE A 54 -45.21 12.81 20.77
C ILE A 54 -45.34 11.64 21.74
N GLY A 55 -44.21 10.95 22.06
CA GLY A 55 -44.22 9.81 22.96
C GLY A 55 -44.77 8.53 22.34
N LEU A 56 -44.57 8.31 21.03
CA LEU A 56 -44.93 7.06 20.36
C LEU A 56 -44.14 5.86 20.93
N GLY A 57 -42.96 6.13 21.56
CA GLY A 57 -42.20 5.13 22.26
C GLY A 57 -41.28 4.29 21.35
N LEU A 58 -41.18 4.64 20.08
CA LEU A 58 -40.31 3.95 19.13
C LEU A 58 -38.84 4.40 19.32
N LYS A 59 -37.96 3.45 19.44
CA LYS A 59 -36.50 3.69 19.61
C LYS A 59 -35.72 3.17 18.43
N VAL A 60 -34.49 3.63 18.30
CA VAL A 60 -33.56 3.08 17.32
C VAL A 60 -33.41 1.56 17.52
N GLY A 61 -33.47 0.79 16.43
CA GLY A 61 -33.54 -0.67 16.45
C GLY A 61 -34.98 -1.22 16.71
N GLY A 62 -35.95 -0.37 17.00
CA GLY A 62 -37.33 -0.83 17.14
C GLY A 62 -37.90 -1.29 15.80
N GLU A 63 -38.63 -2.40 15.83
CA GLU A 63 -39.21 -3.02 14.65
C GLU A 63 -40.72 -2.91 14.67
N LEU A 64 -41.31 -2.69 13.50
CA LEU A 64 -42.74 -2.73 13.25
C LEU A 64 -43.04 -3.77 12.16
N ASP A 65 -44.17 -4.42 12.25
CA ASP A 65 -44.65 -5.26 11.15
C ASP A 65 -44.92 -4.35 9.94
N LEU A 66 -44.24 -4.65 8.83
CA LEU A 66 -44.32 -3.84 7.62
C LEU A 66 -45.74 -3.61 7.16
N VAL A 67 -46.62 -4.64 7.21
CA VAL A 67 -48.01 -4.58 6.79
C VAL A 67 -48.83 -3.61 7.65
N SER A 68 -48.41 -3.36 8.89
CA SER A 68 -49.06 -2.38 9.77
C SER A 68 -48.70 -0.93 9.45
N THR A 69 -47.71 -0.71 8.58
CA THR A 69 -47.19 0.62 8.23
C THR A 69 -47.57 1.04 6.80
N LEU A 70 -47.67 2.35 6.52
CA LEU A 70 -47.83 2.87 5.16
C LEU A 70 -46.54 2.69 4.32
N CYS A 71 -45.41 2.41 4.95
CA CYS A 71 -44.17 2.13 4.24
C CYS A 71 -44.25 0.84 3.40
N HIS A 72 -45.17 -0.05 3.69
CA HIS A 72 -45.50 -1.19 2.82
C HIS A 72 -45.93 -0.76 1.42
N GLU A 73 -46.79 0.24 1.32
CA GLU A 73 -47.26 0.79 0.04
C GLU A 73 -46.09 1.48 -0.71
N ILE A 74 -45.24 2.21 0.01
CA ILE A 74 -44.04 2.85 -0.59
C ILE A 74 -43.08 1.81 -1.09
N HIS A 75 -42.87 0.72 -0.37
CA HIS A 75 -42.02 -0.39 -0.82
C HIS A 75 -42.53 -1.01 -2.15
N ALA A 76 -43.86 -1.06 -2.34
CA ALA A 76 -44.48 -1.61 -3.55
C ALA A 76 -44.54 -0.61 -4.71
N SER A 77 -44.87 0.66 -4.44
CA SER A 77 -45.10 1.71 -5.45
C SER A 77 -43.85 2.51 -5.79
N HIS A 78 -42.91 2.63 -4.84
CA HIS A 78 -41.79 3.54 -4.87
C HIS A 78 -42.17 5.04 -4.92
N GLU A 79 -43.41 5.36 -4.63
CA GLU A 79 -43.94 6.72 -4.66
C GLU A 79 -44.05 7.30 -3.24
N PRO A 80 -43.86 8.62 -3.04
CA PRO A 80 -44.12 9.27 -1.75
C PRO A 80 -45.57 9.19 -1.34
N ILE A 81 -45.81 9.13 -0.03
CA ILE A 81 -47.14 9.28 0.56
C ILE A 81 -47.20 10.59 1.34
N VAL A 82 -48.20 11.42 1.06
CA VAL A 82 -48.44 12.70 1.73
C VAL A 82 -49.89 12.77 2.13
N ILE A 83 -50.16 12.98 3.42
CA ILE A 83 -51.53 13.06 4.00
C ILE A 83 -51.57 14.28 4.93
N ASP A 84 -52.36 15.30 4.56
CA ASP A 84 -52.52 16.50 5.36
C ASP A 84 -53.45 16.29 6.54
N ASN A 85 -54.55 15.58 6.29
CA ASN A 85 -55.57 15.25 7.29
C ASN A 85 -56.20 13.90 6.93
N VAL A 86 -55.93 12.86 7.70
CA VAL A 86 -56.47 11.51 7.49
C VAL A 86 -58.00 11.52 7.44
N SER A 87 -58.67 12.32 8.28
CA SER A 87 -60.14 12.36 8.34
C SER A 87 -60.79 12.90 7.05
N GLU A 88 -60.08 13.67 6.26
CA GLU A 88 -60.54 14.27 5.01
C GLU A 88 -59.96 13.56 3.76
N ASP A 89 -58.98 12.66 3.95
CA ASP A 89 -58.32 11.95 2.87
C ASP A 89 -59.22 10.82 2.31
N THR A 90 -59.46 10.82 1.02
CA THR A 90 -60.34 9.85 0.37
C THR A 90 -59.79 8.43 0.35
N LYS A 91 -58.46 8.26 0.39
CA LYS A 91 -57.80 6.96 0.35
C LYS A 91 -57.54 6.42 1.77
N TYR A 92 -57.08 7.28 2.68
CA TYR A 92 -56.54 6.87 3.97
C TYR A 92 -57.53 7.03 5.16
N CYS A 93 -58.70 7.68 5.02
CA CYS A 93 -59.66 7.85 6.12
C CYS A 93 -60.11 6.54 6.76
N ASN A 94 -60.20 5.45 5.99
CA ASN A 94 -60.56 4.13 6.48
C ASN A 94 -59.39 3.18 6.68
N HIS A 95 -58.16 3.62 6.39
CA HIS A 95 -56.99 2.77 6.49
C HIS A 95 -56.68 2.39 7.95
N HIS A 96 -56.18 1.17 8.17
CA HIS A 96 -55.88 0.67 9.52
C HIS A 96 -54.71 1.36 10.20
N THR A 97 -53.65 1.75 9.43
CA THR A 97 -52.41 2.33 9.96
C THR A 97 -52.64 3.60 10.78
N PRO A 98 -53.37 4.64 10.31
CA PRO A 98 -53.65 5.82 11.13
C PRO A 98 -54.38 5.50 12.44
N LYS A 99 -55.23 4.47 12.44
CA LYS A 99 -55.93 4.02 13.65
C LYS A 99 -55.01 3.31 14.65
N ILE A 100 -54.03 2.55 14.16
CA ILE A 100 -53.07 1.84 15.01
C ILE A 100 -52.13 2.85 15.69
N TYR A 101 -51.57 3.80 14.93
CA TYR A 101 -50.54 4.72 15.42
C TYR A 101 -51.08 6.10 15.84
N GLY A 102 -52.36 6.38 15.69
CA GLY A 102 -53.03 7.57 16.22
C GLY A 102 -52.63 8.89 15.53
N PHE A 103 -52.26 8.88 14.25
CA PHE A 103 -51.89 10.10 13.54
C PHE A 103 -53.00 10.63 12.62
N GLN A 104 -52.98 11.96 12.37
CA GLN A 104 -53.83 12.67 11.42
C GLN A 104 -53.05 13.22 10.21
N SER A 105 -51.79 13.47 10.35
CA SER A 105 -50.91 13.88 9.23
C SER A 105 -49.72 12.98 9.11
N TYR A 106 -49.29 12.72 7.87
CA TYR A 106 -48.22 11.78 7.57
C TYR A 106 -47.53 12.16 6.26
N ILE A 107 -46.20 12.11 6.26
CA ILE A 107 -45.41 12.17 5.03
C ILE A 107 -44.32 11.10 5.10
N SER A 108 -44.07 10.43 3.97
CA SER A 108 -42.95 9.51 3.84
C SER A 108 -42.45 9.48 2.40
N VAL A 109 -41.15 9.47 2.26
CA VAL A 109 -40.46 9.41 0.96
C VAL A 109 -39.52 8.23 0.90
N PRO A 110 -39.40 7.56 -0.26
CA PRO A 110 -38.45 6.46 -0.46
C PRO A 110 -37.01 6.94 -0.46
N VAL A 111 -36.13 6.11 0.07
CA VAL A 111 -34.68 6.24 -0.01
C VAL A 111 -34.17 5.14 -0.90
N PHE A 112 -33.46 5.49 -1.96
CA PHE A 112 -32.84 4.55 -2.89
C PHE A 112 -31.31 4.61 -2.79
N GLN A 113 -30.67 3.45 -2.85
CA GLN A 113 -29.21 3.38 -3.01
C GLN A 113 -28.78 3.77 -4.44
N LYS A 114 -27.52 3.96 -4.68
CA LYS A 114 -26.98 4.38 -5.99
C LYS A 114 -27.29 3.37 -7.11
N ASP A 115 -27.35 2.09 -6.78
CA ASP A 115 -27.68 1.04 -7.72
C ASP A 115 -29.19 1.00 -8.05
N GLY A 116 -29.98 1.93 -7.50
CA GLY A 116 -31.43 2.00 -7.65
C GLY A 116 -32.21 1.07 -6.72
N SER A 117 -31.54 0.29 -5.89
CA SER A 117 -32.23 -0.57 -4.91
C SER A 117 -32.88 0.27 -3.82
N PHE A 118 -34.06 -0.20 -3.37
CA PHE A 118 -34.80 0.45 -2.30
C PHE A 118 -34.15 0.14 -0.94
N PHE A 119 -33.76 1.18 -0.22
CA PHE A 119 -33.19 1.06 1.14
C PHE A 119 -34.30 1.07 2.20
N GLY A 120 -35.17 2.06 2.12
CA GLY A 120 -36.21 2.29 3.13
C GLY A 120 -36.89 3.65 2.95
N THR A 121 -37.25 4.29 4.04
CA THR A 121 -38.01 5.54 4.00
C THR A 121 -37.50 6.57 5.01
N ILE A 122 -37.71 7.86 4.67
CA ILE A 122 -37.74 8.94 5.66
C ILE A 122 -39.22 9.26 5.86
N CYS A 123 -39.74 9.10 7.08
CA CYS A 123 -41.14 9.37 7.40
C CYS A 123 -41.27 10.34 8.57
N ALA A 124 -42.38 11.08 8.58
CA ALA A 124 -42.80 11.94 9.67
C ALA A 124 -44.29 11.92 9.83
N LEU A 125 -44.79 12.08 11.06
CA LEU A 125 -46.23 12.04 11.38
C LEU A 125 -46.55 12.90 12.60
N ASP A 126 -47.85 13.23 12.72
CA ASP A 126 -48.41 13.93 13.89
C ASP A 126 -49.87 13.51 14.16
N PRO A 127 -50.30 13.48 15.43
CA PRO A 127 -51.70 13.32 15.81
C PRO A 127 -52.63 14.45 15.35
N LEU A 128 -52.06 15.58 14.93
CA LEU A 128 -52.83 16.73 14.44
C LEU A 128 -52.68 16.86 12.91
N PRO A 129 -53.67 17.44 12.19
CA PRO A 129 -53.54 17.79 10.79
C PRO A 129 -52.40 18.80 10.54
N ALA A 130 -51.74 18.70 9.37
CA ALA A 130 -50.66 19.61 8.94
C ALA A 130 -50.71 19.84 7.43
N HIS A 131 -50.15 20.95 6.94
CA HIS A 131 -50.11 21.26 5.50
C HIS A 131 -48.84 20.70 4.87
N LEU A 132 -48.87 19.44 4.46
CA LEU A 132 -47.72 18.70 3.92
C LEU A 132 -47.70 18.66 2.38
N SER A 133 -48.87 18.91 1.75
CA SER A 133 -49.07 18.88 0.29
C SER A 133 -48.42 20.05 -0.42
N GLU A 134 -47.92 21.07 0.29
CA GLU A 134 -47.17 22.16 -0.35
C GLU A 134 -45.94 21.59 -1.07
N PRO A 135 -45.69 21.88 -2.36
CA PRO A 135 -44.63 21.24 -3.16
C PRO A 135 -43.24 21.32 -2.56
N LYS A 136 -42.96 22.33 -1.72
CA LYS A 136 -41.67 22.51 -1.02
C LYS A 136 -41.41 21.40 0.01
N VAL A 137 -42.47 20.85 0.66
CA VAL A 137 -42.29 19.86 1.74
C VAL A 137 -41.88 18.50 1.18
N PRO A 138 -42.59 17.87 0.23
CA PRO A 138 -42.11 16.63 -0.39
C PRO A 138 -40.77 16.79 -1.09
N ALA A 139 -40.48 17.96 -1.74
CA ALA A 139 -39.22 18.23 -2.39
C ALA A 139 -38.05 18.28 -1.40
N MET A 140 -38.26 18.85 -0.21
CA MET A 140 -37.26 18.89 0.87
C MET A 140 -36.94 17.46 1.36
N LEU A 141 -37.95 16.66 1.71
CA LEU A 141 -37.77 15.27 2.16
C LEU A 141 -37.07 14.43 1.08
N THR A 142 -37.49 14.61 -0.18
CA THR A 142 -36.83 13.91 -1.30
C THR A 142 -35.35 14.31 -1.43
N SER A 143 -35.02 15.58 -1.18
CA SER A 143 -33.61 16.04 -1.16
C SER A 143 -32.85 15.41 0.00
N PHE A 144 -33.46 15.31 1.18
CA PHE A 144 -32.85 14.63 2.32
C PHE A 144 -32.65 13.12 2.06
N ALA A 145 -33.63 12.47 1.41
CA ALA A 145 -33.51 11.07 1.01
C ALA A 145 -32.30 10.85 0.07
N LYS A 146 -32.08 11.75 -0.90
CA LYS A 146 -30.90 11.71 -1.79
C LYS A 146 -29.59 11.96 -1.04
N LEU A 147 -29.56 12.96 -0.15
CA LEU A 147 -28.37 13.25 0.67
C LEU A 147 -28.03 12.07 1.58
N LEU A 148 -29.02 11.46 2.20
CA LEU A 148 -28.86 10.28 3.04
C LEU A 148 -28.26 9.11 2.24
N ALA A 149 -28.79 8.86 1.04
CA ALA A 149 -28.28 7.82 0.16
C ALA A 149 -26.79 8.05 -0.22
N MET A 150 -26.43 9.30 -0.54
CA MET A 150 -25.04 9.67 -0.83
C MET A 150 -24.12 9.48 0.38
N GLN A 151 -24.58 9.83 1.58
CA GLN A 151 -23.80 9.65 2.82
C GLN A 151 -23.61 8.17 3.17
N LEU A 152 -24.67 7.35 3.00
CA LEU A 152 -24.57 5.90 3.19
C LEU A 152 -23.55 5.27 2.25
N GLU A 153 -23.52 5.68 0.98
CA GLU A 153 -22.53 5.20 0.01
C GLU A 153 -21.10 5.61 0.38
N ALA A 154 -20.93 6.86 0.82
CA ALA A 154 -19.62 7.37 1.25
C ALA A 154 -19.09 6.58 2.46
N GLU A 155 -19.96 6.30 3.44
CA GLU A 155 -19.62 5.50 4.64
C GLU A 155 -19.22 4.08 4.27
N GLU A 156 -19.97 3.42 3.37
CA GLU A 156 -19.61 2.09 2.86
C GLU A 156 -18.29 2.07 2.10
N GLY A 157 -18.03 3.10 1.29
CA GLY A 157 -16.79 3.25 0.57
C GLY A 157 -15.59 3.40 1.51
N PHE A 158 -15.77 4.18 2.57
CA PHE A 158 -14.74 4.37 3.60
C PHE A 158 -14.41 3.05 4.33
N GLU A 159 -15.44 2.32 4.82
CA GLU A 159 -15.24 1.03 5.49
C GLU A 159 -14.52 0.01 4.61
N ARG A 160 -14.89 -0.09 3.33
CA ARG A 160 -14.22 -1.00 2.38
C ARG A 160 -12.76 -0.65 2.15
N THR A 161 -12.47 0.65 2.06
CA THR A 161 -11.10 1.14 1.85
C THR A 161 -10.24 0.89 3.09
N GLU A 162 -10.78 1.14 4.28
CA GLU A 162 -10.09 0.90 5.55
C GLU A 162 -9.78 -0.59 5.75
N ALA A 163 -10.75 -1.47 5.49
CA ALA A 163 -10.57 -2.92 5.57
C ALA A 163 -9.50 -3.41 4.57
N ALA A 164 -9.53 -2.92 3.33
CA ALA A 164 -8.54 -3.28 2.32
C ALA A 164 -7.14 -2.78 2.68
N LEU A 165 -7.02 -1.58 3.27
CA LEU A 165 -5.75 -1.04 3.74
C LEU A 165 -5.18 -1.87 4.89
N LEU A 166 -6.02 -2.29 5.83
CA LEU A 166 -5.61 -3.13 6.97
C LEU A 166 -5.10 -4.49 6.49
N ASP A 167 -5.83 -5.15 5.57
CA ASP A 167 -5.42 -6.43 4.98
C ASP A 167 -4.10 -6.31 4.21
N ALA A 168 -3.93 -5.24 3.43
CA ALA A 168 -2.69 -4.96 2.72
C ALA A 168 -1.50 -4.75 3.67
N ARG A 169 -1.69 -4.03 4.79
CA ARG A 169 -0.66 -3.84 5.82
C ARG A 169 -0.27 -5.15 6.48
N GLN A 170 -1.24 -5.95 6.92
CA GLN A 170 -0.98 -7.26 7.54
C GLN A 170 -0.22 -8.19 6.59
N THR A 171 -0.61 -8.20 5.31
CA THR A 171 0.09 -8.99 4.28
C THR A 171 1.54 -8.52 4.09
N ALA A 172 1.79 -7.20 4.11
CA ALA A 172 3.14 -6.65 4.01
C ALA A 172 3.99 -7.04 5.23
N GLU A 173 3.48 -6.90 6.44
CA GLU A 173 4.18 -7.28 7.68
C GLU A 173 4.55 -8.77 7.70
N LEU A 174 3.62 -9.64 7.32
CA LEU A 174 3.89 -11.08 7.23
C LEU A 174 4.99 -11.40 6.21
N ARG A 175 5.00 -10.71 5.08
CA ARG A 175 6.06 -10.86 4.07
C ARG A 175 7.42 -10.43 4.59
N GLU A 176 7.50 -9.31 5.32
CA GLU A 176 8.75 -8.85 5.92
C GLU A 176 9.30 -9.84 6.95
N GLN A 177 8.44 -10.32 7.85
CA GLN A 177 8.83 -11.33 8.84
C GLN A 177 9.32 -12.61 8.17
N PHE A 178 8.62 -13.10 7.15
CA PHE A 178 9.02 -14.28 6.39
C PHE A 178 10.40 -14.13 5.73
N ILE A 179 10.67 -12.95 5.12
CA ILE A 179 11.96 -12.64 4.50
C ILE A 179 13.07 -12.61 5.54
N ALA A 180 12.84 -12.01 6.72
CA ALA A 180 13.83 -11.95 7.79
C ALA A 180 14.18 -13.33 8.33
N VAL A 181 13.18 -14.18 8.59
CA VAL A 181 13.36 -15.57 9.08
C VAL A 181 14.09 -16.40 8.02
N LEU A 182 13.62 -16.40 6.78
CA LEU A 182 14.30 -17.13 5.70
C LEU A 182 15.76 -16.73 5.53
N GLY A 183 16.05 -15.42 5.63
CA GLY A 183 17.41 -14.94 5.53
C GLY A 183 18.34 -15.50 6.59
N HIS A 184 17.91 -15.50 7.82
CA HIS A 184 18.66 -16.09 8.94
C HIS A 184 18.84 -17.60 8.75
N ASP A 185 17.76 -18.31 8.46
CA ASP A 185 17.76 -19.76 8.37
C ASP A 185 18.53 -20.32 7.17
N LEU A 186 18.68 -19.53 6.11
CA LEU A 186 19.53 -19.88 4.96
C LEU A 186 21.00 -19.51 5.19
N ARG A 187 21.30 -18.39 5.87
CA ARG A 187 22.68 -18.00 6.18
C ARG A 187 23.38 -18.98 7.11
N ASN A 188 22.68 -19.48 8.13
CA ASN A 188 23.25 -20.33 9.15
C ASN A 188 23.89 -21.63 8.61
N PRO A 189 23.21 -22.46 7.81
CA PRO A 189 23.81 -23.67 7.26
C PRO A 189 24.93 -23.34 6.26
N LEU A 190 24.79 -22.28 5.46
CA LEU A 190 25.82 -21.83 4.52
C LEU A 190 27.07 -21.34 5.23
N PHE A 191 26.90 -20.61 6.35
CA PHE A 191 28.00 -20.19 7.21
C PHE A 191 28.72 -21.40 7.80
N GLY A 192 28.00 -22.42 8.27
CA GLY A 192 28.60 -23.68 8.74
C GLY A 192 29.45 -24.37 7.67
N ILE A 193 28.95 -24.44 6.42
CA ILE A 193 29.65 -25.03 5.28
C ILE A 193 30.92 -24.23 4.94
N THR A 194 30.82 -22.91 4.85
CA THR A 194 31.95 -22.02 4.49
C THR A 194 33.02 -22.02 5.58
N SER A 195 32.63 -21.91 6.85
CA SER A 195 33.56 -21.95 7.98
C SER A 195 34.25 -23.31 8.11
N GLY A 196 33.53 -24.41 7.85
CA GLY A 196 34.11 -25.75 7.81
C GLY A 196 35.13 -25.91 6.68
N ALA A 197 34.83 -25.39 5.50
CA ALA A 197 35.77 -25.39 4.38
C ALA A 197 37.05 -24.54 4.68
N GLU A 198 36.87 -23.34 5.23
CA GLU A 198 37.98 -22.47 5.66
C GLU A 198 38.85 -23.12 6.73
N TYR A 199 38.23 -23.81 7.70
CA TYR A 199 38.97 -24.55 8.72
C TYR A 199 39.83 -25.66 8.12
N LEU A 200 39.30 -26.41 7.12
CA LEU A 200 40.02 -27.46 6.43
C LEU A 200 41.21 -26.92 5.66
N LEU A 201 41.03 -25.77 4.95
CA LEU A 201 42.10 -25.13 4.16
C LEU A 201 43.29 -24.64 5.00
N ARG A 202 43.09 -24.43 6.32
CA ARG A 202 44.19 -24.07 7.25
C ARG A 202 45.06 -25.28 7.67
N ARG A 203 44.69 -26.49 7.24
CA ARG A 203 45.43 -27.71 7.53
C ARG A 203 46.18 -28.23 6.30
N PRO A 204 47.23 -29.00 6.48
CA PRO A 204 47.89 -29.65 5.36
C PRO A 204 46.91 -30.66 4.72
N LEU A 205 46.57 -30.40 3.47
CA LEU A 205 45.66 -31.22 2.66
C LEU A 205 46.39 -31.72 1.42
N ASP A 206 46.00 -32.89 0.94
CA ASP A 206 46.35 -33.32 -0.40
C ASP A 206 45.90 -32.31 -1.45
N ALA A 207 46.69 -32.11 -2.52
CA ALA A 207 46.39 -31.12 -3.55
C ALA A 207 45.02 -31.31 -4.22
N THR A 208 44.56 -32.54 -4.33
CA THR A 208 43.23 -32.87 -4.91
C THR A 208 42.12 -32.48 -3.94
N VAL A 209 42.28 -32.82 -2.66
CA VAL A 209 41.35 -32.47 -1.58
C VAL A 209 41.26 -30.95 -1.41
N ALA A 210 42.42 -30.25 -1.39
CA ALA A 210 42.47 -28.79 -1.32
C ALA A 210 41.66 -28.12 -2.45
N LYS A 211 41.79 -28.58 -3.70
CA LYS A 211 40.96 -28.08 -4.82
C LYS A 211 39.46 -28.32 -4.66
N VAL A 212 39.06 -29.44 -4.06
CA VAL A 212 37.64 -29.71 -3.79
C VAL A 212 37.10 -28.78 -2.71
N VAL A 213 37.87 -28.59 -1.62
CA VAL A 213 37.47 -27.71 -0.52
C VAL A 213 37.41 -26.25 -0.98
N ASP A 214 38.37 -25.79 -1.83
CA ASP A 214 38.31 -24.46 -2.45
C ASP A 214 37.04 -24.26 -3.28
N ARG A 215 36.64 -25.26 -4.06
CA ARG A 215 35.35 -25.20 -4.82
C ARG A 215 34.14 -25.17 -3.91
N MET A 216 34.15 -25.93 -2.84
CA MET A 216 33.07 -25.91 -1.84
C MET A 216 32.96 -24.52 -1.20
N LEU A 217 34.08 -23.93 -0.80
CA LEU A 217 34.12 -22.58 -0.24
C LEU A 217 33.61 -21.52 -1.22
N ALA A 218 34.08 -21.57 -2.46
CA ALA A 218 33.62 -20.68 -3.53
C ALA A 218 32.09 -20.81 -3.77
N SER A 219 31.58 -22.04 -3.78
CA SER A 219 30.16 -22.31 -3.96
C SER A 219 29.33 -21.82 -2.78
N GLY A 220 29.78 -22.04 -1.52
CA GLY A 220 29.13 -21.55 -0.32
C GLY A 220 29.07 -20.02 -0.25
N ARG A 221 30.19 -19.34 -0.57
CA ARG A 221 30.24 -17.88 -0.65
C ARG A 221 29.31 -17.33 -1.75
N ARG A 222 29.21 -18.04 -2.89
CA ARG A 222 28.25 -17.68 -3.95
C ARG A 222 26.82 -17.81 -3.48
N ALA A 223 26.48 -18.90 -2.79
CA ALA A 223 25.13 -19.12 -2.25
C ALA A 223 24.75 -18.04 -1.22
N LEU A 224 25.68 -17.64 -0.33
CA LEU A 224 25.47 -16.54 0.61
C LEU A 224 25.13 -15.23 -0.11
N ARG A 225 25.92 -14.86 -1.13
CA ARG A 225 25.62 -13.65 -1.92
C ARG A 225 24.24 -13.72 -2.59
N LEU A 226 23.84 -14.88 -3.16
CA LEU A 226 22.53 -15.03 -3.77
C LEU A 226 21.39 -14.87 -2.76
N VAL A 227 21.57 -15.39 -1.54
CA VAL A 227 20.60 -15.21 -0.45
C VAL A 227 20.49 -13.73 -0.09
N ASP A 228 21.61 -13.03 0.08
CA ASP A 228 21.62 -11.60 0.39
C ASP A 228 20.96 -10.78 -0.72
N ASP A 229 21.27 -11.06 -1.98
CA ASP A 229 20.65 -10.38 -3.13
C ASP A 229 19.14 -10.59 -3.19
N VAL A 230 18.64 -11.81 -2.92
CA VAL A 230 17.19 -12.09 -2.88
C VAL A 230 16.51 -11.37 -1.73
N LEU A 231 17.15 -11.31 -0.56
CA LEU A 231 16.62 -10.60 0.60
C LEU A 231 16.56 -9.08 0.37
N ASP A 232 17.64 -8.50 -0.20
CA ASP A 232 17.70 -7.07 -0.53
C ASP A 232 16.65 -6.72 -1.62
N PHE A 233 16.50 -7.58 -2.63
CA PHE A 233 15.44 -7.44 -3.64
C PHE A 233 14.04 -7.47 -3.03
N ALA A 234 13.78 -8.43 -2.16
CA ALA A 234 12.47 -8.59 -1.53
C ALA A 234 12.12 -7.37 -0.66
N ARG A 235 13.10 -6.84 0.10
CA ARG A 235 12.94 -5.62 0.90
C ARG A 235 12.73 -4.37 0.05
N GLY A 236 13.51 -4.19 -1.00
CA GLY A 236 13.38 -3.05 -1.91
C GLY A 236 12.00 -2.97 -2.58
N ARG A 237 11.38 -4.12 -2.88
CA ARG A 237 10.03 -4.18 -3.50
C ARG A 237 8.86 -3.90 -2.55
N LEU A 238 9.06 -4.05 -1.24
CA LEU A 238 8.04 -3.77 -0.23
C LEU A 238 7.84 -2.26 0.03
N GLY A 239 8.61 -1.39 -0.65
CA GLY A 239 8.42 0.05 -0.60
C GLY A 239 9.14 0.76 0.56
N HIS A 240 9.82 0.02 1.44
CA HIS A 240 10.59 0.58 2.57
C HIS A 240 12.07 0.78 2.24
N GLY A 241 12.48 0.51 0.99
CA GLY A 241 13.89 0.57 0.60
C GLY A 241 14.76 -0.51 1.25
N ILE A 242 16.06 -0.46 1.00
CA ILE A 242 17.04 -1.30 1.72
C ILE A 242 17.32 -0.64 3.07
N PRO A 243 17.16 -1.36 4.21
CA PRO A 243 17.45 -0.80 5.52
C PRO A 243 18.94 -0.44 5.62
N LEU A 244 19.23 0.76 6.14
CA LEU A 244 20.56 1.31 6.28
C LEU A 244 20.93 1.52 7.76
N ASP A 245 22.14 1.17 8.12
CA ASP A 245 22.79 1.58 9.38
C ASP A 245 23.63 2.84 9.13
N VAL A 246 22.97 3.98 9.04
CA VAL A 246 23.60 5.26 8.69
C VAL A 246 24.34 5.84 9.89
N ARG A 247 25.65 6.01 9.74
CA ARG A 247 26.53 6.60 10.74
C ARG A 247 27.54 7.55 10.07
N ASP A 248 28.23 8.32 10.88
CA ASP A 248 29.35 9.13 10.39
C ASP A 248 30.51 8.19 10.02
N CYS A 249 30.78 8.04 8.72
CA CYS A 249 31.82 7.14 8.22
C CYS A 249 33.15 7.90 8.08
N HIS A 250 34.10 7.61 8.99
CA HIS A 250 35.48 8.12 8.93
C HIS A 250 36.46 7.18 8.23
N ASP A 251 36.07 5.94 8.02
CA ASP A 251 36.90 4.86 7.47
C ASP A 251 36.45 4.38 6.08
N LEU A 252 35.55 5.13 5.41
CA LEU A 252 35.02 4.73 4.11
C LEU A 252 36.11 4.54 3.05
N THR A 253 37.15 5.39 3.07
CA THR A 253 38.34 5.26 2.18
C THR A 253 39.03 3.91 2.37
N ALA A 254 39.21 3.47 3.62
CA ALA A 254 39.85 2.18 3.92
C ALA A 254 38.93 1.01 3.52
N THR A 255 37.66 1.10 3.81
CA THR A 255 36.65 0.09 3.43
C THR A 255 36.60 -0.14 1.92
N LEU A 256 36.53 0.94 1.12
CA LEU A 256 36.52 0.84 -0.34
C LEU A 256 37.88 0.29 -0.87
N GLY A 257 39.00 0.69 -0.26
CA GLY A 257 40.33 0.16 -0.58
C GLY A 257 40.42 -1.35 -0.33
N GLN A 258 39.85 -1.84 0.77
CA GLN A 258 39.79 -3.26 1.07
C GLN A 258 38.98 -4.04 0.04
N VAL A 259 37.76 -3.57 -0.32
CA VAL A 259 36.92 -4.19 -1.36
C VAL A 259 37.66 -4.33 -2.68
N VAL A 260 38.37 -3.27 -3.12
CA VAL A 260 39.16 -3.33 -4.36
C VAL A 260 40.33 -4.33 -4.24
N SER A 261 40.98 -4.41 -3.09
CA SER A 261 42.07 -5.37 -2.84
C SER A 261 41.57 -6.82 -2.89
N GLU A 262 40.42 -7.10 -2.29
CA GLU A 262 39.78 -8.42 -2.32
C GLU A 262 39.42 -8.83 -3.75
N LEU A 263 38.82 -7.91 -4.53
CA LEU A 263 38.44 -8.17 -5.92
C LEU A 263 39.65 -8.38 -6.83
N ARG A 264 40.78 -7.67 -6.62
CA ARG A 264 42.03 -7.92 -7.31
C ARG A 264 42.57 -9.31 -7.01
N SER A 265 42.53 -9.72 -5.75
CA SER A 265 42.98 -11.05 -5.32
C SER A 265 42.13 -12.18 -5.90
N ALA A 266 40.82 -11.95 -6.01
CA ALA A 266 39.87 -12.90 -6.59
C ALA A 266 39.99 -13.02 -8.12
N HIS A 267 40.51 -11.98 -8.80
CA HIS A 267 40.56 -11.92 -10.26
C HIS A 267 42.02 -11.57 -10.73
N PRO A 268 43.02 -12.42 -10.46
CA PRO A 268 44.44 -12.09 -10.74
C PRO A 268 44.76 -11.85 -12.22
N GLY A 269 43.93 -12.35 -13.13
CA GLY A 269 44.04 -12.15 -14.58
C GLY A 269 43.42 -10.85 -15.09
N ARG A 270 42.81 -10.02 -14.23
CA ARG A 270 42.13 -8.79 -14.61
C ARG A 270 42.80 -7.56 -13.99
N THR A 271 42.93 -6.50 -14.78
CA THR A 271 43.51 -5.23 -14.30
C THR A 271 42.40 -4.37 -13.67
N ILE A 272 42.48 -4.12 -12.34
CA ILE A 272 41.61 -3.19 -11.62
C ILE A 272 42.48 -2.04 -11.10
N ARG A 273 42.28 -0.84 -11.62
CA ARG A 273 42.89 0.41 -11.15
C ARG A 273 41.99 1.12 -10.19
N SER A 274 42.52 1.75 -9.15
CA SER A 274 41.70 2.52 -8.22
C SER A 274 42.37 3.82 -7.82
N THR A 275 41.61 4.88 -7.81
CA THR A 275 41.95 6.21 -7.28
C THR A 275 40.91 6.56 -6.25
N ILE A 276 41.24 6.31 -4.97
CA ILE A 276 40.31 6.56 -3.84
C ILE A 276 40.91 7.73 -3.07
N GLY A 277 40.26 8.91 -3.20
CA GLY A 277 40.63 10.11 -2.44
C GLY A 277 40.19 10.02 -0.99
N PRO A 278 40.60 10.97 -0.16
CA PRO A 278 40.12 11.06 1.21
C PRO A 278 38.61 11.35 1.21
N VAL A 279 37.89 10.55 1.98
CA VAL A 279 36.44 10.70 2.21
C VAL A 279 36.23 10.80 3.71
N ASP A 280 35.77 11.95 4.19
CA ASP A 280 35.61 12.20 5.62
C ASP A 280 34.27 12.89 5.91
N GLY A 281 33.68 12.52 7.07
CA GLY A 281 32.45 13.16 7.57
C GLY A 281 31.22 12.94 6.71
N ILE A 282 31.15 11.82 5.99
CA ILE A 282 29.95 11.43 5.23
C ILE A 282 29.06 10.55 6.09
N ARG A 283 27.79 10.91 6.16
CA ARG A 283 26.76 10.06 6.79
C ARG A 283 26.26 9.02 5.79
N CYS A 284 26.66 7.78 5.99
CA CYS A 284 26.24 6.67 5.13
C CYS A 284 26.32 5.32 5.88
N ASP A 285 25.79 4.29 5.26
CA ASP A 285 26.06 2.90 5.62
C ASP A 285 27.25 2.43 4.79
N GLY A 286 28.43 2.36 5.41
CA GLY A 286 29.69 1.99 4.74
C GLY A 286 29.68 0.60 4.14
N ASP A 287 29.02 -0.37 4.78
CA ASP A 287 28.90 -1.74 4.30
C ASP A 287 28.04 -1.82 3.03
N ARG A 288 26.96 -1.03 2.97
CA ARG A 288 26.11 -0.92 1.78
C ARG A 288 26.83 -0.20 0.63
N ILE A 289 27.64 0.81 0.91
CA ILE A 289 28.48 1.44 -0.12
C ILE A 289 29.55 0.45 -0.63
N ALA A 290 30.14 -0.36 0.24
CA ALA A 290 31.03 -1.44 -0.14
C ALA A 290 30.34 -2.50 -1.03
N GLN A 291 29.11 -2.88 -0.72
CA GLN A 291 28.28 -3.77 -1.54
C GLN A 291 28.00 -3.16 -2.92
N LEU A 292 27.64 -1.87 -2.96
CA LEU A 292 27.43 -1.12 -4.20
C LEU A 292 28.69 -1.16 -5.09
N LEU A 293 29.86 -0.86 -4.52
CA LEU A 293 31.13 -0.94 -5.24
C LEU A 293 31.41 -2.36 -5.76
N SER A 294 31.25 -3.38 -4.91
CA SER A 294 31.46 -4.78 -5.28
C SER A 294 30.57 -5.20 -6.47
N ASN A 295 29.29 -4.81 -6.45
CA ASN A 295 28.35 -5.11 -7.54
C ASN A 295 28.73 -4.40 -8.85
N LEU A 296 29.16 -3.14 -8.78
CA LEU A 296 29.60 -2.39 -9.97
C LEU A 296 30.86 -2.99 -10.57
N VAL A 297 31.87 -3.34 -9.74
CA VAL A 297 33.11 -3.95 -10.22
C VAL A 297 32.85 -5.36 -10.78
N ALA A 298 32.02 -6.17 -10.12
CA ALA A 298 31.62 -7.48 -10.64
C ALA A 298 30.94 -7.37 -12.01
N ASN A 299 30.07 -6.39 -12.19
CA ASN A 299 29.44 -6.09 -13.47
C ASN A 299 30.47 -5.68 -14.54
N ALA A 300 31.42 -4.80 -14.20
CA ALA A 300 32.50 -4.35 -15.08
C ALA A 300 33.41 -5.51 -15.50
N LEU A 301 33.71 -6.43 -14.59
CA LEU A 301 34.53 -7.62 -14.88
C LEU A 301 33.82 -8.63 -15.78
N THR A 302 32.50 -8.75 -15.65
CA THR A 302 31.70 -9.70 -16.41
C THR A 302 31.36 -9.21 -17.82
N HIS A 303 31.06 -7.92 -17.98
CA HIS A 303 30.56 -7.34 -19.24
C HIS A 303 31.61 -6.48 -19.96
N GLY A 304 32.67 -6.10 -19.29
CA GLY A 304 33.81 -5.37 -19.88
C GLY A 304 34.68 -6.23 -20.79
N ALA A 305 35.49 -5.61 -21.62
CA ALA A 305 36.48 -6.29 -22.44
C ALA A 305 37.45 -7.14 -21.58
N ALA A 306 37.78 -8.36 -22.04
CA ALA A 306 38.52 -9.32 -21.24
C ALA A 306 39.92 -8.82 -20.84
N ASP A 307 40.54 -8.04 -21.68
CA ASP A 307 41.88 -7.40 -21.54
C ASP A 307 41.79 -5.92 -21.14
N GLY A 308 40.55 -5.36 -21.05
CA GLY A 308 40.31 -4.00 -20.61
C GLY A 308 40.52 -3.81 -19.11
N ALA A 309 41.06 -2.66 -18.71
CA ALA A 309 41.13 -2.29 -17.31
C ALA A 309 39.77 -1.85 -16.77
N VAL A 310 39.48 -2.21 -15.51
CA VAL A 310 38.38 -1.63 -14.73
C VAL A 310 38.96 -0.50 -13.88
N GLU A 311 38.38 0.69 -13.99
CA GLU A 311 38.81 1.87 -13.24
C GLU A 311 37.78 2.21 -12.17
N VAL A 312 38.24 2.34 -10.92
CA VAL A 312 37.42 2.74 -9.76
C VAL A 312 37.90 4.11 -9.28
N VAL A 313 37.00 5.09 -9.24
CA VAL A 313 37.34 6.41 -8.71
C VAL A 313 36.31 6.76 -7.61
N ALA A 314 36.82 7.09 -6.41
CA ALA A 314 36.00 7.60 -5.31
C ALA A 314 36.58 8.95 -4.85
N GLN A 315 35.74 9.97 -4.74
CA GLN A 315 36.16 11.31 -4.34
C GLN A 315 35.06 12.07 -3.64
N GLN A 316 35.44 13.04 -2.81
CA GLN A 316 34.55 13.98 -2.17
C GLN A 316 34.93 15.40 -2.57
N GLN A 317 34.01 16.16 -3.15
CA GLN A 317 34.21 17.54 -3.52
C GLN A 317 33.02 18.39 -3.11
N GLY A 318 33.24 19.47 -2.36
CA GLY A 318 32.18 20.35 -1.90
C GLY A 318 31.09 19.64 -1.06
N GLY A 319 31.46 18.59 -0.33
CA GLY A 319 30.54 17.77 0.46
C GLY A 319 29.80 16.69 -0.34
N VAL A 320 29.89 16.70 -1.67
CA VAL A 320 29.30 15.66 -2.54
C VAL A 320 30.28 14.49 -2.64
N PHE A 321 29.82 13.29 -2.30
CA PHE A 321 30.59 12.07 -2.54
C PHE A 321 30.20 11.45 -3.88
N THR A 322 31.19 11.05 -4.67
CA THR A 322 31.01 10.33 -5.93
C THR A 322 31.86 9.06 -5.94
N LEU A 323 31.25 7.98 -6.40
CA LEU A 323 31.91 6.70 -6.63
C LEU A 323 31.59 6.26 -8.06
N SER A 324 32.61 6.10 -8.89
CA SER A 324 32.44 5.67 -10.28
C SER A 324 33.25 4.42 -10.58
N VAL A 325 32.68 3.57 -11.42
CA VAL A 325 33.32 2.38 -11.98
C VAL A 325 33.22 2.43 -13.49
N THR A 326 34.38 2.42 -14.17
CA THR A 326 34.47 2.47 -15.63
C THR A 326 35.08 1.20 -16.16
N ASN A 327 34.51 0.64 -17.22
CA ASN A 327 35.09 -0.46 -17.97
C ASN A 327 35.03 -0.21 -19.47
N GLN A 328 36.00 -0.73 -20.19
CA GLN A 328 36.00 -0.80 -21.65
C GLN A 328 35.13 -1.96 -22.11
N GLY A 329 34.48 -1.83 -23.27
CA GLY A 329 33.64 -2.88 -23.83
C GLY A 329 32.69 -2.36 -24.91
N ARG A 330 31.76 -3.19 -25.31
CA ARG A 330 30.70 -2.75 -26.26
C ARG A 330 29.82 -1.69 -25.61
N PRO A 331 29.51 -0.59 -26.31
CA PRO A 331 28.58 0.42 -25.80
C PRO A 331 27.20 -0.19 -25.51
N ILE A 332 26.59 0.27 -24.44
CA ILE A 332 25.21 -0.10 -24.10
C ILE A 332 24.27 0.76 -24.96
N PRO A 333 23.35 0.16 -25.73
CA PRO A 333 22.37 0.92 -26.50
C PRO A 333 21.52 1.85 -25.62
N ALA A 334 21.22 3.04 -26.12
CA ALA A 334 20.51 4.07 -25.33
C ALA A 334 19.12 3.65 -24.85
N ASP A 335 18.43 2.81 -25.63
CA ASP A 335 17.13 2.21 -25.28
C ASP A 335 17.21 1.15 -24.17
N VAL A 336 18.41 0.62 -23.92
CA VAL A 336 18.69 -0.38 -22.88
C VAL A 336 19.00 0.28 -21.53
N ILE A 337 19.65 1.44 -21.52
CA ILE A 337 20.08 2.14 -20.29
C ILE A 337 18.96 2.28 -19.24
N PRO A 338 17.72 2.69 -19.57
CA PRO A 338 16.64 2.81 -18.58
C PRO A 338 16.23 1.48 -17.94
N ARG A 339 16.58 0.36 -18.55
CA ARG A 339 16.21 -0.99 -18.10
C ARG A 339 17.28 -1.66 -17.25
N LEU A 340 18.51 -1.14 -17.21
CA LEU A 340 19.64 -1.75 -16.50
C LEU A 340 19.41 -1.96 -15.02
N PHE A 341 18.65 -1.07 -14.39
CA PHE A 341 18.30 -1.13 -12.96
C PHE A 341 16.98 -1.86 -12.68
N GLN A 342 16.35 -2.49 -13.71
CA GLN A 342 15.18 -3.33 -13.50
C GLN A 342 15.61 -4.69 -12.94
N PRO A 343 14.87 -5.27 -11.98
CA PRO A 343 15.21 -6.58 -11.43
C PRO A 343 15.09 -7.66 -12.49
N TYR A 344 15.98 -8.66 -12.41
CA TYR A 344 16.07 -9.81 -13.34
C TYR A 344 16.34 -9.44 -14.79
N TRP A 345 16.62 -8.17 -15.09
CA TRP A 345 16.90 -7.76 -16.44
C TRP A 345 18.34 -8.20 -16.85
N ARG A 346 18.45 -8.78 -18.04
CA ARG A 346 19.70 -9.20 -18.65
C ARG A 346 19.64 -8.97 -20.16
N PRO A 347 20.76 -8.58 -20.79
CA PRO A 347 20.83 -8.63 -22.24
C PRO A 347 20.73 -10.08 -22.72
N ALA A 348 20.12 -10.29 -23.87
CA ALA A 348 20.11 -11.60 -24.51
C ALA A 348 21.56 -12.04 -24.79
N SER A 349 21.96 -13.22 -24.30
CA SER A 349 23.30 -13.77 -24.44
C SER A 349 23.21 -15.27 -24.72
N ASP A 350 24.01 -15.75 -25.64
CA ASP A 350 24.09 -17.19 -26.00
C ASP A 350 24.85 -18.01 -24.94
N THR A 351 25.50 -17.36 -23.97
CA THR A 351 26.23 -18.03 -22.89
C THR A 351 25.51 -17.87 -21.55
N PRO A 352 25.43 -18.95 -20.73
CA PRO A 352 24.88 -18.85 -19.38
C PRO A 352 25.72 -17.84 -18.56
N GLN A 353 25.08 -16.77 -18.10
CA GLN A 353 25.72 -15.80 -17.23
C GLN A 353 25.45 -16.13 -15.77
N ASP A 354 26.47 -16.07 -14.93
CA ASP A 354 26.35 -16.27 -13.47
C ASP A 354 25.59 -15.09 -12.80
N GLY A 355 24.72 -15.40 -11.83
CA GLY A 355 23.97 -14.44 -11.02
C GLY A 355 22.49 -14.31 -11.39
N LEU A 356 21.69 -13.59 -10.59
CA LEU A 356 20.24 -13.44 -10.75
C LEU A 356 19.78 -12.21 -11.55
N GLY A 357 20.70 -11.34 -11.99
CA GLY A 357 20.35 -10.06 -12.61
C GLY A 357 19.79 -9.04 -11.59
N LEU A 358 20.20 -9.17 -10.32
CA LEU A 358 19.78 -8.30 -9.23
C LEU A 358 20.83 -7.25 -8.83
N GLY A 359 22.10 -7.46 -9.17
CA GLY A 359 23.20 -6.60 -8.69
C GLY A 359 23.03 -5.12 -9.02
N LEU A 360 22.68 -4.75 -10.26
CA LEU A 360 22.43 -3.35 -10.63
C LEU A 360 21.13 -2.81 -10.02
N TYR A 361 20.10 -3.63 -9.88
CA TYR A 361 18.88 -3.24 -9.16
C TYR A 361 19.21 -2.89 -7.71
N ILE A 362 19.95 -3.76 -7.00
CA ILE A 362 20.37 -3.54 -5.61
C ILE A 362 21.23 -2.27 -5.50
N THR A 363 22.13 -2.06 -6.46
CA THR A 363 22.94 -0.82 -6.54
C THR A 363 22.07 0.42 -6.62
N GLY A 364 21.01 0.41 -7.44
CA GLY A 364 20.04 1.48 -7.55
C GLY A 364 19.23 1.69 -6.26
N GLU A 365 18.83 0.61 -5.59
CA GLU A 365 18.10 0.68 -4.31
C GLU A 365 19.00 1.21 -3.17
N ILE A 366 20.26 0.76 -3.07
CA ILE A 366 21.22 1.30 -2.09
C ILE A 366 21.40 2.80 -2.31
N ALA A 367 21.58 3.25 -3.56
CA ALA A 367 21.73 4.66 -3.88
C ALA A 367 20.48 5.46 -3.45
N ARG A 368 19.29 4.96 -3.76
CA ARG A 368 18.01 5.61 -3.43
C ARG A 368 17.79 5.69 -1.92
N SER A 369 18.03 4.60 -1.20
CA SER A 369 17.88 4.57 0.27
C SER A 369 18.83 5.56 0.98
N HIS A 370 20.01 5.84 0.40
CA HIS A 370 20.92 6.88 0.89
C HIS A 370 20.50 8.31 0.48
N GLY A 371 19.42 8.50 -0.28
CA GLY A 371 19.06 9.80 -0.86
C GLY A 371 20.02 10.26 -1.99
N GLY A 372 20.78 9.33 -2.54
CA GLY A 372 21.68 9.54 -3.68
C GLY A 372 21.06 9.11 -5.01
N ARG A 373 21.88 9.12 -6.08
CA ARG A 373 21.44 8.68 -7.41
C ARG A 373 22.52 7.87 -8.12
N MET A 374 22.07 6.97 -9.01
CA MET A 374 22.91 6.24 -9.96
C MET A 374 22.76 6.81 -11.36
N GLU A 375 23.87 7.01 -12.05
CA GLU A 375 23.94 7.45 -13.43
C GLU A 375 24.78 6.48 -14.26
N VAL A 376 24.46 6.37 -15.55
CA VAL A 376 25.19 5.52 -16.50
C VAL A 376 25.51 6.34 -17.74
N ALA A 377 26.77 6.38 -18.10
CA ALA A 377 27.23 6.91 -19.37
C ALA A 377 27.94 5.78 -20.14
N SER A 378 27.55 5.55 -21.40
CA SER A 378 28.15 4.51 -22.23
C SER A 378 28.46 5.05 -23.62
N SER A 379 29.71 4.88 -24.04
CA SER A 379 30.25 5.31 -25.32
C SER A 379 31.21 4.26 -25.88
N PRO A 380 31.71 4.40 -27.12
CA PRO A 380 32.78 3.53 -27.64
C PRO A 380 34.05 3.49 -26.80
N ASP A 381 34.29 4.52 -25.99
CA ASP A 381 35.49 4.61 -25.11
C ASP A 381 35.31 3.81 -23.82
N GLY A 382 34.07 3.53 -23.42
CA GLY A 382 33.76 2.74 -22.25
C GLY A 382 32.37 3.02 -21.66
N THR A 383 32.03 2.23 -20.63
CA THR A 383 30.80 2.38 -19.82
C THR A 383 31.20 2.77 -18.41
N THR A 384 30.60 3.85 -17.91
CA THR A 384 30.83 4.37 -16.55
C THR A 384 29.51 4.36 -15.79
N PHE A 385 29.51 3.70 -14.63
CA PHE A 385 28.44 3.80 -13.63
C PHE A 385 28.91 4.75 -12.53
N THR A 386 28.09 5.74 -12.19
CA THR A 386 28.42 6.74 -11.17
C THR A 386 27.35 6.81 -10.10
N PHE A 387 27.73 6.59 -8.86
CA PHE A 387 26.94 6.88 -7.68
C PHE A 387 27.28 8.28 -7.17
N THR A 388 26.27 9.09 -6.88
CA THR A 388 26.41 10.42 -6.31
C THR A 388 25.58 10.53 -5.05
N LEU A 389 26.23 10.91 -3.94
CA LEU A 389 25.60 11.19 -2.66
C LEU A 389 25.75 12.69 -2.34
N PRO A 390 24.68 13.49 -2.35
CA PRO A 390 24.73 14.91 -2.03
C PRO A 390 24.95 15.15 -0.53
N PRO A 391 25.47 16.32 -0.11
CA PRO A 391 25.63 16.65 1.29
C PRO A 391 24.24 16.76 1.95
N GLY A 392 24.09 16.19 3.16
CA GLY A 392 22.85 16.26 3.92
C GLY A 392 21.67 15.46 3.30
N ALA A 393 21.98 14.46 2.47
CA ALA A 393 20.97 13.56 1.90
C ALA A 393 20.09 12.97 3.01
N THR A 394 18.77 13.08 2.82
CA THR A 394 17.79 12.50 3.73
C THR A 394 17.68 11.00 3.43
N VAL A 395 18.01 10.19 4.41
CA VAL A 395 17.82 8.74 4.36
C VAL A 395 16.31 8.47 4.41
N SER A 396 15.80 7.76 3.42
CA SER A 396 14.39 7.37 3.31
C SER A 396 14.11 6.04 4.01
#